data_2ac888b1668838e701e34bae91c1f820
#
_entry.id   2ac888b1668838e701e34bae91c1f820
#
_cell.length_a   1.000
_cell.length_b   1.000
_cell.length_c   1.000
_cell.angle_alpha   90.00
_cell.angle_beta   90.00
_cell.angle_gamma   90.00
#
_symmetry.space_group_name_H-M   'P 1'
#
loop_
_entity.id
_entity.type
_entity.pdbx_description
1 polymer ?
#
loop_
_entity_poly.entity_id
_entity_poly.type
_entity_poly.pdbx_seq_one_letter_code
_entity_poly.pdbx_strand_id
1 'polypeptide(L)'
;MNVQPRPEDKEAVEASEVSPDLGSLQMMKERPDLPFLRVRADQTYNWLSNANYARNSFNVVAAWQSVSSLEAAWAPSFSAMPGYDKFFPEAGVRASFFNYFSQEEPANTYPQSQNTSGLYDIGLVQDFVLMNLFLRGNKQITDELSVGLSFDYNGYFYLNSVSDREAALGAGSAGETNFLNEFNFAYNASFFHPFTEDQAVALNWRASYVFADPTYFTRTDNNLTGTYFVNLSDKISLSPFASYRLAYYTDASTAPATADYNNQGQLTGTANGFYRRLDQQYTLGIGLNFQLSPELSTGLNFNYSKSDSTSRIAETGDFTNLTAGANWSMTYKFSDKEFVVPQPSDCLGPYVRTDLGFGFVNNLASSQNLSGSVLPGITGTFSNPSISMNPGVRFDVAPGYNFNDWLGAEFSAGILYNGLDHLNGSGSLTMDGSPTPVSVGDGGISLTGRYLQVPALASAVFRWPGQGRWKPFLSTGFGFAYSQLQINQVGTVQTSDQMAQQFSPAFQIGSGFLWQVSEMVDFDLMYKLLGIVNPDYSSFQPGVALSNSFQFGINIRF
;
A
#
# COMPACT_ATOMS: atom_id res chain seq x y z
N MET A 1 -34.07 -0.73 18.77
CA MET A 1 -33.99 -0.13 17.42
C MET A 1 -33.88 -1.25 16.44
N ASN A 2 -34.80 -1.33 15.47
CA ASN A 2 -34.76 -2.41 14.46
C ASN A 2 -33.46 -2.32 13.67
N VAL A 3 -32.63 -3.33 13.80
CA VAL A 3 -31.37 -3.50 13.06
C VAL A 3 -31.65 -4.12 11.69
N GLN A 4 -32.91 -4.23 11.28
CA GLN A 4 -33.19 -4.62 9.91
C GLN A 4 -32.67 -3.53 8.97
N PRO A 5 -31.80 -3.87 8.04
CA PRO A 5 -31.59 -2.99 6.91
C PRO A 5 -32.92 -2.87 6.18
N ARG A 6 -33.55 -1.70 6.25
CA ARG A 6 -34.61 -1.39 5.29
C ARG A 6 -34.00 -1.55 3.89
N PRO A 7 -34.81 -1.70 2.84
CA PRO A 7 -34.28 -1.68 1.47
C PRO A 7 -33.36 -0.51 1.19
N GLU A 8 -33.53 0.56 1.94
CA GLU A 8 -32.77 1.81 1.92
C GLU A 8 -31.48 1.77 2.77
N ASP A 9 -31.38 0.82 3.71
CA ASP A 9 -30.27 0.67 4.67
C ASP A 9 -29.36 -0.54 4.34
N LYS A 10 -29.21 -0.89 3.05
CA LYS A 10 -28.42 -2.06 2.66
C LYS A 10 -26.97 -1.88 3.01
N GLU A 11 -26.46 -2.79 3.78
CA GLU A 11 -25.06 -2.86 4.17
C GLU A 11 -24.25 -3.41 3.01
N ALA A 12 -23.26 -2.66 2.54
CA ALA A 12 -22.26 -3.18 1.63
C ALA A 12 -21.31 -4.08 2.44
N VAL A 13 -21.21 -5.34 2.05
CA VAL A 13 -20.24 -6.26 2.63
C VAL A 13 -18.94 -6.09 1.88
N GLU A 14 -17.98 -5.43 2.51
CA GLU A 14 -16.62 -5.37 1.99
C GLU A 14 -15.82 -6.55 2.54
N ALA A 15 -15.42 -7.46 1.66
CA ALA A 15 -14.32 -8.36 1.97
C ALA A 15 -13.03 -7.55 2.02
N SER A 16 -12.18 -7.75 3.03
CA SER A 16 -10.84 -7.17 3.03
C SER A 16 -10.10 -7.67 1.79
N GLU A 17 -9.79 -6.76 0.89
CA GLU A 17 -9.14 -7.10 -0.39
C GLU A 17 -7.66 -7.45 -0.24
N VAL A 18 -7.10 -7.14 0.91
CA VAL A 18 -5.67 -7.19 1.17
C VAL A 18 -5.17 -8.59 1.43
N SER A 19 -5.99 -9.44 2.03
CA SER A 19 -5.70 -10.86 2.23
C SER A 19 -7.00 -11.57 2.56
N PRO A 20 -7.29 -12.73 1.96
CA PRO A 20 -8.42 -13.55 2.39
C PRO A 20 -8.30 -13.98 3.86
N ASP A 21 -7.10 -13.94 4.41
CA ASP A 21 -6.82 -14.29 5.80
C ASP A 21 -7.11 -13.14 6.78
N LEU A 22 -7.19 -11.91 6.29
CA LEU A 22 -7.49 -10.72 7.10
C LEU A 22 -8.97 -10.31 7.04
N GLY A 23 -9.79 -11.11 6.38
CA GLY A 23 -11.17 -10.79 6.05
C GLY A 23 -12.12 -10.76 7.23
N SER A 24 -12.08 -9.72 8.05
CA SER A 24 -13.30 -9.34 8.74
C SER A 24 -14.21 -8.66 7.74
N LEU A 25 -15.25 -9.35 7.31
CA LEU A 25 -16.35 -8.72 6.59
C LEU A 25 -16.97 -7.67 7.51
N GLN A 26 -16.89 -6.42 7.13
CA GLN A 26 -17.57 -5.35 7.85
C GLN A 26 -18.84 -4.99 7.11
N MET A 27 -19.96 -5.20 7.74
CA MET A 27 -21.22 -4.63 7.27
C MET A 27 -21.19 -3.13 7.47
N MET A 28 -21.21 -2.37 6.36
CA MET A 28 -21.38 -0.93 6.42
C MET A 28 -22.86 -0.62 6.30
N LYS A 29 -23.44 -0.12 7.38
CA LYS A 29 -24.82 0.30 7.40
C LYS A 29 -24.97 1.61 6.64
N GLU A 30 -25.59 1.57 5.46
CA GLU A 30 -25.98 2.79 4.76
C GLU A 30 -27.04 3.53 5.61
N ARG A 31 -26.74 4.78 5.96
CA ARG A 31 -27.76 5.67 6.49
C ARG A 31 -28.67 6.11 5.35
N PRO A 32 -29.95 6.50 5.63
CA PRO A 32 -30.89 7.00 4.61
C PRO A 32 -30.35 8.22 3.82
N ASP A 33 -29.45 8.99 4.44
CA ASP A 33 -28.67 10.02 3.78
C ASP A 33 -27.36 9.36 3.31
N LEU A 34 -27.26 9.09 2.03
CA LEU A 34 -26.08 8.46 1.42
C LEU A 34 -24.82 9.22 1.82
N PRO A 35 -23.83 8.55 2.42
CA PRO A 35 -22.60 9.22 2.80
C PRO A 35 -21.86 9.66 1.55
N PHE A 36 -21.51 10.95 1.52
CA PHE A 36 -20.73 11.53 0.43
C PHE A 36 -19.24 11.27 0.59
N LEU A 37 -18.78 11.26 1.82
CA LEU A 37 -17.40 10.98 2.19
C LEU A 37 -17.37 10.03 3.37
N ARG A 38 -16.48 9.07 3.31
CA ARG A 38 -16.16 8.14 4.38
C ARG A 38 -14.68 8.23 4.73
N VAL A 39 -14.39 8.38 6.01
CA VAL A 39 -13.04 8.24 6.56
C VAL A 39 -13.06 7.11 7.57
N ARG A 40 -12.14 6.19 7.44
CA ARG A 40 -12.08 4.99 8.28
C ARG A 40 -10.66 4.74 8.76
N ALA A 41 -10.53 4.43 10.05
CA ALA A 41 -9.30 3.98 10.67
C ALA A 41 -9.52 2.61 11.29
N ASP A 42 -8.67 1.66 10.93
CA ASP A 42 -8.72 0.29 11.43
C ASP A 42 -7.42 -0.09 12.11
N GLN A 43 -7.54 -0.87 13.19
CA GLN A 43 -6.42 -1.53 13.81
C GLN A 43 -6.77 -2.99 14.06
N THR A 44 -5.94 -3.90 13.61
CA THR A 44 -6.12 -5.34 13.79
C THR A 44 -4.87 -5.94 14.40
N TYR A 45 -5.05 -6.85 15.35
CA TYR A 45 -4.01 -7.68 15.92
C TYR A 45 -4.38 -9.13 15.72
N ASN A 46 -3.58 -9.87 14.97
CA ASN A 46 -3.80 -11.26 14.64
C ASN A 46 -2.64 -12.12 15.16
N TRP A 47 -2.96 -13.27 15.68
CA TRP A 47 -2.03 -14.37 15.80
C TRP A 47 -2.20 -15.28 14.59
N LEU A 48 -1.10 -15.60 13.92
CA LEU A 48 -1.03 -16.44 12.74
C LEU A 48 -0.24 -17.69 13.08
N SER A 49 -0.80 -18.87 12.88
CA SER A 49 -0.09 -20.14 13.11
C SER A 49 0.98 -20.42 12.03
N ASN A 50 0.86 -19.79 10.88
CA ASN A 50 1.75 -19.94 9.72
C ASN A 50 1.89 -18.59 9.00
N ALA A 51 2.65 -17.69 9.58
CA ALA A 51 2.80 -16.32 9.08
C ALA A 51 3.65 -16.24 7.78
N ASN A 52 4.49 -17.23 7.54
CA ASN A 52 5.31 -17.31 6.33
C ASN A 52 4.67 -18.17 5.22
N TYR A 53 3.44 -18.67 5.42
CA TYR A 53 2.69 -19.48 4.46
C TYR A 53 3.46 -20.70 3.93
N ALA A 54 4.26 -21.31 4.80
CA ALA A 54 5.09 -22.45 4.45
C ALA A 54 4.26 -23.73 4.30
N ARG A 55 4.66 -24.57 3.33
CA ARG A 55 4.05 -25.88 3.05
C ARG A 55 4.37 -26.92 4.11
N ASN A 56 5.63 -26.97 4.55
CA ASN A 56 6.13 -27.97 5.47
C ASN A 56 6.00 -27.52 6.91
N SER A 57 5.51 -28.41 7.77
CA SER A 57 5.40 -28.16 9.20
C SER A 57 6.72 -27.79 9.88
N PHE A 58 7.85 -28.12 9.28
CA PHE A 58 9.20 -27.80 9.78
C PHE A 58 9.62 -26.35 9.52
N ASN A 59 9.01 -25.69 8.52
CA ASN A 59 9.35 -24.32 8.13
C ASN A 59 8.27 -23.31 8.54
N VAL A 60 7.26 -23.77 9.27
CA VAL A 60 6.15 -22.92 9.72
C VAL A 60 6.63 -21.98 10.84
N VAL A 61 6.38 -20.71 10.68
CA VAL A 61 6.64 -19.68 11.69
C VAL A 61 5.33 -19.11 12.16
N ALA A 62 5.04 -19.23 13.45
CA ALA A 62 3.91 -18.55 14.06
C ALA A 62 4.32 -17.11 14.42
N ALA A 63 3.45 -16.16 14.21
CA ALA A 63 3.72 -14.77 14.51
C ALA A 63 2.46 -13.99 14.94
N TRP A 64 2.69 -12.90 15.65
CA TRP A 64 1.71 -11.84 15.79
C TRP A 64 1.84 -10.84 14.66
N GLN A 65 0.72 -10.40 14.14
CA GLN A 65 0.63 -9.37 13.10
C GLN A 65 -0.19 -8.21 13.61
N SER A 66 0.31 -7.00 13.42
CA SER A 66 -0.43 -5.75 13.59
C SER A 66 -0.70 -5.14 12.22
N VAL A 67 -1.95 -4.78 11.96
CA VAL A 67 -2.34 -4.07 10.73
C VAL A 67 -3.03 -2.79 11.13
N SER A 68 -2.41 -1.65 10.80
CA SER A 68 -2.98 -0.31 10.97
C SER A 68 -3.38 0.23 9.61
N SER A 69 -4.63 0.63 9.43
CA SER A 69 -5.12 1.15 8.14
C SER A 69 -5.82 2.48 8.30
N LEU A 70 -5.64 3.33 7.31
CA LEU A 70 -6.41 4.57 7.14
C LEU A 70 -6.98 4.60 5.73
N GLU A 71 -8.27 4.87 5.62
CA GLU A 71 -8.99 4.95 4.35
C GLU A 71 -9.76 6.27 4.27
N ALA A 72 -9.78 6.85 3.08
CA ALA A 72 -10.68 7.93 2.71
C ALA A 72 -11.35 7.58 1.38
N ALA A 73 -12.68 7.60 1.37
CA ALA A 73 -13.48 7.24 0.21
C ALA A 73 -14.54 8.30 -0.07
N TRP A 74 -14.65 8.68 -1.33
CA TRP A 74 -15.68 9.56 -1.85
C TRP A 74 -16.73 8.72 -2.56
N ALA A 75 -17.97 8.78 -2.09
CA ALA A 75 -19.10 8.00 -2.57
C ALA A 75 -20.28 8.93 -2.89
N PRO A 76 -20.28 9.62 -4.05
CA PRO A 76 -21.33 10.56 -4.41
C PRO A 76 -22.66 9.86 -4.63
N SER A 77 -23.74 10.49 -4.20
CA SER A 77 -25.10 10.05 -4.51
C SER A 77 -25.56 10.64 -5.85
N PHE A 78 -26.01 9.77 -6.74
CA PHE A 78 -26.67 10.15 -7.97
C PHE A 78 -28.20 9.94 -7.92
N SER A 79 -28.77 9.83 -6.73
CA SER A 79 -30.21 9.58 -6.54
C SER A 79 -31.13 10.62 -7.20
N ALA A 80 -30.63 11.83 -7.44
CA ALA A 80 -31.36 12.89 -8.13
C ALA A 80 -31.33 12.75 -9.68
N MET A 81 -30.53 11.83 -10.25
CA MET A 81 -30.43 11.64 -11.69
C MET A 81 -31.33 10.48 -12.14
N PRO A 82 -32.31 10.69 -13.06
CA PRO A 82 -33.13 9.61 -13.55
C PRO A 82 -32.32 8.46 -14.14
N GLY A 83 -32.58 7.24 -13.67
CA GLY A 83 -31.87 6.02 -14.09
C GLY A 83 -30.56 5.74 -13.35
N TYR A 84 -30.08 6.62 -12.47
CA TYR A 84 -28.88 6.46 -11.66
C TYR A 84 -29.18 6.34 -10.15
N ASP A 85 -30.43 6.31 -9.77
CA ASP A 85 -30.93 6.17 -8.40
C ASP A 85 -30.42 4.89 -7.68
N LYS A 86 -30.01 3.87 -8.47
CA LYS A 86 -29.47 2.60 -7.98
C LYS A 86 -28.00 2.39 -8.35
N PHE A 87 -27.28 3.43 -8.70
CA PHE A 87 -25.85 3.37 -9.03
C PHE A 87 -25.03 4.05 -7.94
N PHE A 88 -24.07 3.33 -7.39
CA PHE A 88 -23.23 3.73 -6.26
C PHE A 88 -21.75 3.73 -6.68
N PRO A 89 -21.23 4.83 -7.22
CA PRO A 89 -19.80 4.95 -7.48
C PRO A 89 -19.06 5.30 -6.20
N GLU A 90 -17.83 4.82 -6.10
CA GLU A 90 -16.93 5.09 -5.00
C GLU A 90 -15.51 5.23 -5.54
N ALA A 91 -14.76 6.22 -5.05
CA ALA A 91 -13.35 6.38 -5.31
C ALA A 91 -12.63 6.68 -4.00
N GLY A 92 -11.48 6.06 -3.78
CA GLY A 92 -10.80 6.27 -2.51
C GLY A 92 -9.35 5.83 -2.52
N VAL A 93 -8.74 6.06 -1.36
CA VAL A 93 -7.38 5.68 -1.06
C VAL A 93 -7.34 5.01 0.30
N ARG A 94 -6.55 3.96 0.42
CA ARG A 94 -6.27 3.27 1.68
C ARG A 94 -4.77 3.05 1.81
N ALA A 95 -4.25 3.36 2.98
CA ALA A 95 -2.90 3.00 3.39
C ALA A 95 -2.98 2.02 4.54
N SER A 96 -2.27 0.90 4.43
CA SER A 96 -2.23 -0.13 5.47
C SER A 96 -0.79 -0.49 5.80
N PHE A 97 -0.45 -0.45 7.07
CA PHE A 97 0.86 -0.80 7.59
C PHE A 97 0.79 -2.18 8.22
N PHE A 98 1.57 -3.12 7.69
CA PHE A 98 1.69 -4.49 8.16
C PHE A 98 3.00 -4.64 8.93
N ASN A 99 2.91 -5.07 10.17
CA ASN A 99 4.05 -5.30 11.02
C ASN A 99 3.93 -6.66 11.73
N TYR A 100 4.98 -7.46 11.67
CA TYR A 100 5.02 -8.81 12.21
C TYR A 100 5.95 -8.88 13.42
N PHE A 101 5.49 -9.53 14.47
CA PHE A 101 6.23 -9.69 15.73
C PHE A 101 6.42 -11.18 16.00
N SER A 102 7.55 -11.72 15.66
CA SER A 102 7.95 -13.05 16.09
C SER A 102 9.46 -13.19 15.98
N GLN A 103 10.03 -13.84 16.97
CA GLN A 103 11.41 -14.30 16.99
C GLN A 103 11.40 -15.80 17.26
N GLU A 104 10.54 -16.55 16.59
CA GLU A 104 10.56 -18.00 16.72
C GLU A 104 11.55 -18.58 15.71
N GLU A 105 12.50 -19.37 16.23
CA GLU A 105 13.32 -20.22 15.37
C GLU A 105 12.42 -21.28 14.73
N PRO A 106 12.38 -21.42 13.40
CA PRO A 106 11.75 -22.57 12.78
C PRO A 106 12.42 -23.84 13.29
N ALA A 107 11.62 -24.82 13.70
CA ALA A 107 12.07 -26.05 14.38
C ALA A 107 13.12 -26.86 13.58
N ASN A 108 13.26 -26.60 12.28
CA ASN A 108 14.35 -27.08 11.43
C ASN A 108 14.65 -26.03 10.37
N THR A 109 15.78 -25.43 10.52
CA THR A 109 16.39 -24.48 9.60
C THR A 109 16.31 -24.92 8.14
N TYR A 110 15.97 -23.98 7.27
CA TYR A 110 16.36 -23.95 5.85
C TYR A 110 17.75 -24.56 5.67
N PRO A 111 18.05 -25.16 4.51
CA PRO A 111 19.28 -25.94 4.36
C PRO A 111 20.43 -25.20 4.98
N GLN A 112 20.97 -25.81 6.01
CA GLN A 112 21.88 -25.29 7.04
C GLN A 112 23.18 -24.64 6.55
N SER A 113 23.31 -24.39 5.27
CA SER A 113 24.58 -23.97 4.70
C SER A 113 24.86 -22.47 4.76
N GLN A 114 23.91 -21.62 5.10
CA GLN A 114 24.14 -20.18 4.96
C GLN A 114 23.66 -19.26 6.09
N ASN A 115 22.88 -19.70 7.05
CA ASN A 115 22.46 -18.83 8.14
C ASN A 115 23.17 -19.17 9.46
N THR A 116 24.23 -18.42 9.77
CA THR A 116 24.99 -18.56 11.03
C THR A 116 24.36 -17.83 12.21
N SER A 117 23.25 -17.10 12.03
CA SER A 117 22.59 -16.30 13.08
C SER A 117 21.41 -16.99 13.76
N GLY A 118 20.87 -18.08 13.22
CA GLY A 118 19.92 -18.94 13.94
C GLY A 118 18.51 -18.37 14.22
N LEU A 119 18.24 -17.12 13.94
CA LEU A 119 16.97 -16.46 14.22
C LEU A 119 16.30 -16.05 12.92
N TYR A 120 15.12 -16.60 12.63
CA TYR A 120 14.25 -16.15 11.55
C TYR A 120 13.32 -15.04 12.07
N ASP A 121 13.62 -13.80 11.73
CA ASP A 121 12.76 -12.68 12.04
C ASP A 121 11.80 -12.44 10.87
N ILE A 122 10.53 -12.82 11.05
CA ILE A 122 9.51 -12.64 10.02
C ILE A 122 9.23 -11.17 9.72
N GLY A 123 9.43 -10.27 10.67
CA GLY A 123 9.31 -8.83 10.47
C GLY A 123 10.32 -8.31 9.46
N LEU A 124 11.55 -8.81 9.46
CA LEU A 124 12.55 -8.45 8.45
C LEU A 124 12.10 -8.83 7.04
N VAL A 125 11.32 -9.89 6.91
CA VAL A 125 10.91 -10.42 5.59
C VAL A 125 9.60 -9.81 5.11
N GLN A 126 8.63 -9.62 6.00
CA GLN A 126 7.23 -9.37 5.64
C GLN A 126 6.66 -8.03 6.10
N ASP A 127 7.42 -7.19 6.79
CA ASP A 127 6.93 -5.85 7.10
C ASP A 127 6.82 -5.01 5.84
N PHE A 128 5.62 -4.49 5.58
CA PHE A 128 5.36 -3.66 4.39
C PHE A 128 4.25 -2.64 4.62
N VAL A 129 4.23 -1.62 3.78
CA VAL A 129 3.11 -0.69 3.61
C VAL A 129 2.38 -1.06 2.33
N LEU A 130 1.08 -1.23 2.40
CA LEU A 130 0.19 -1.37 1.26
C LEU A 130 -0.52 -0.05 1.00
N MET A 131 -0.36 0.45 -0.20
CA MET A 131 -1.10 1.59 -0.74
C MET A 131 -2.13 1.08 -1.73
N ASN A 132 -3.40 1.33 -1.46
CA ASN A 132 -4.49 0.99 -2.37
C ASN A 132 -5.18 2.27 -2.85
N LEU A 133 -5.30 2.42 -4.17
CA LEU A 133 -6.17 3.39 -4.81
C LEU A 133 -7.28 2.62 -5.49
N PHE A 134 -8.52 2.99 -5.25
CA PHE A 134 -9.64 2.26 -5.81
C PHE A 134 -10.68 3.16 -6.46
N LEU A 135 -11.29 2.63 -7.52
CA LEU A 135 -12.45 3.18 -8.19
C LEU A 135 -13.47 2.05 -8.37
N ARG A 136 -14.65 2.20 -7.83
CA ARG A 136 -15.70 1.19 -7.84
C ARG A 136 -17.00 1.80 -8.33
N GLY A 137 -17.78 1.01 -9.03
CA GLY A 137 -19.13 1.36 -9.42
C GLY A 137 -20.04 0.16 -9.24
N ASN A 138 -20.98 0.25 -8.32
CA ASN A 138 -21.96 -0.79 -8.05
C ASN A 138 -23.34 -0.35 -8.51
N LYS A 139 -24.08 -1.24 -9.16
CA LYS A 139 -25.46 -1.04 -9.55
C LYS A 139 -26.34 -2.09 -8.90
N GLN A 140 -27.35 -1.64 -8.19
CA GLN A 140 -28.37 -2.50 -7.64
C GLN A 140 -29.34 -2.92 -8.76
N ILE A 141 -29.43 -4.21 -9.03
CA ILE A 141 -30.30 -4.81 -10.05
C ILE A 141 -31.66 -5.13 -9.47
N THR A 142 -31.66 -5.79 -8.31
CA THR A 142 -32.86 -6.07 -7.51
C THR A 142 -32.61 -5.62 -6.08
N ASP A 143 -33.60 -5.75 -5.22
CA ASP A 143 -33.42 -5.43 -3.81
C ASP A 143 -32.40 -6.34 -3.08
N GLU A 144 -32.06 -7.47 -3.68
CA GLU A 144 -31.12 -8.44 -3.13
C GLU A 144 -29.83 -8.57 -3.93
N LEU A 145 -29.81 -8.16 -5.21
CA LEU A 145 -28.70 -8.38 -6.11
C LEU A 145 -28.09 -7.05 -6.55
N SER A 146 -26.81 -6.90 -6.35
CA SER A 146 -26.00 -5.83 -6.94
C SER A 146 -24.88 -6.40 -7.80
N VAL A 147 -24.50 -5.66 -8.85
CA VAL A 147 -23.35 -5.98 -9.70
C VAL A 147 -22.46 -4.75 -9.83
N GLY A 148 -21.18 -4.94 -10.00
CA GLY A 148 -20.25 -3.82 -10.06
C GLY A 148 -18.99 -4.11 -10.83
N LEU A 149 -18.28 -3.03 -11.09
CA LEU A 149 -16.94 -3.02 -11.65
C LEU A 149 -16.03 -2.31 -10.65
N SER A 150 -14.82 -2.82 -10.48
CA SER A 150 -13.80 -2.13 -9.72
C SER A 150 -12.46 -2.11 -10.45
N PHE A 151 -11.74 -1.03 -10.20
CA PHE A 151 -10.34 -0.88 -10.54
C PHE A 151 -9.60 -0.57 -9.26
N ASP A 152 -8.59 -1.37 -8.92
CA ASP A 152 -7.76 -1.17 -7.74
C ASP A 152 -6.29 -1.15 -8.17
N TYR A 153 -5.54 -0.19 -7.67
CA TYR A 153 -4.09 -0.20 -7.71
C TYR A 153 -3.57 -0.51 -6.32
N ASN A 154 -2.74 -1.53 -6.20
CA ASN A 154 -2.06 -1.93 -4.98
C ASN A 154 -0.56 -1.77 -5.14
N GLY A 155 0.06 -0.93 -4.32
CA GLY A 155 1.49 -0.80 -4.21
C GLY A 155 1.97 -1.38 -2.88
N TYR A 156 2.79 -2.42 -2.91
CA TYR A 156 3.38 -3.05 -1.73
C TYR A 156 4.81 -2.54 -1.57
N PHE A 157 5.08 -1.89 -0.47
CA PHE A 157 6.38 -1.32 -0.13
C PHE A 157 6.96 -2.07 1.06
N TYR A 158 7.89 -2.98 0.82
CA TYR A 158 8.60 -3.65 1.90
C TYR A 158 9.49 -2.66 2.64
N LEU A 159 9.45 -2.70 3.96
CA LEU A 159 10.16 -1.73 4.81
C LEU A 159 11.64 -2.06 4.94
N ASN A 160 11.99 -3.33 4.83
CA ASN A 160 13.35 -3.81 4.92
C ASN A 160 13.98 -3.96 3.54
N SER A 161 15.28 -3.76 3.45
CA SER A 161 16.01 -3.86 2.19
C SER A 161 15.99 -5.31 1.63
N VAL A 162 16.26 -5.46 0.33
CA VAL A 162 16.40 -6.80 -0.29
C VAL A 162 17.46 -7.61 0.43
N SER A 163 18.61 -7.00 0.77
CA SER A 163 19.71 -7.67 1.47
C SER A 163 19.33 -8.14 2.88
N ASP A 164 18.56 -7.35 3.64
CA ASP A 164 18.09 -7.77 4.97
C ASP A 164 17.12 -8.94 4.86
N ARG A 165 16.24 -8.91 3.87
CA ARG A 165 15.31 -9.98 3.57
C ARG A 165 16.03 -11.25 3.08
N GLU A 166 17.05 -11.11 2.24
CA GLU A 166 17.90 -12.22 1.82
C GLU A 166 18.76 -12.80 2.94
N ALA A 167 19.23 -11.95 3.86
CA ALA A 167 19.92 -12.43 5.04
C ALA A 167 19.03 -13.32 5.92
N ALA A 168 17.74 -13.05 5.97
CA ALA A 168 16.77 -13.85 6.71
C ALA A 168 16.33 -15.11 5.95
N LEU A 169 16.17 -15.04 4.61
CA LEU A 169 15.64 -16.13 3.77
C LEU A 169 16.73 -16.98 3.10
N GLY A 170 17.96 -16.48 3.03
CA GLY A 170 19.04 -17.03 2.22
C GLY A 170 19.21 -16.29 0.89
N ALA A 171 20.44 -16.24 0.39
CA ALA A 171 20.80 -15.48 -0.80
C ALA A 171 19.95 -15.88 -2.03
N GLY A 172 19.42 -14.89 -2.74
CA GLY A 172 18.57 -15.07 -3.92
C GLY A 172 17.12 -15.44 -3.64
N SER A 173 16.68 -15.44 -2.37
CA SER A 173 15.33 -15.86 -1.97
C SER A 173 14.35 -14.70 -1.79
N ALA A 174 14.83 -13.47 -1.59
CA ALA A 174 13.98 -12.31 -1.28
C ALA A 174 13.29 -11.68 -2.49
N GLY A 175 13.61 -12.13 -3.69
CA GLY A 175 13.17 -11.47 -4.92
C GLY A 175 13.97 -10.20 -5.22
N GLU A 176 13.87 -9.70 -6.45
CA GLU A 176 14.74 -8.63 -6.94
C GLU A 176 14.30 -7.22 -6.53
N THR A 177 13.11 -7.05 -5.95
CA THR A 177 12.55 -5.73 -5.68
C THR A 177 11.94 -5.60 -4.30
N ASN A 178 12.08 -4.41 -3.70
CA ASN A 178 11.34 -4.01 -2.48
C ASN A 178 9.95 -3.48 -2.80
N PHE A 179 9.50 -3.58 -4.03
CA PHE A 179 8.26 -3.00 -4.50
C PHE A 179 7.52 -3.96 -5.41
N LEU A 180 6.25 -4.19 -5.09
CA LEU A 180 5.34 -4.94 -5.95
C LEU A 180 4.15 -4.03 -6.27
N ASN A 181 3.83 -3.93 -7.55
CA ASN A 181 2.65 -3.24 -8.03
C ASN A 181 1.62 -4.22 -8.57
N GLU A 182 0.36 -3.99 -8.26
CA GLU A 182 -0.75 -4.72 -8.86
C GLU A 182 -1.82 -3.75 -9.35
N PHE A 183 -2.22 -3.89 -10.61
CA PHE A 183 -3.38 -3.24 -11.20
C PHE A 183 -4.48 -4.28 -11.36
N ASN A 184 -5.59 -4.09 -10.68
CA ASN A 184 -6.62 -5.08 -10.54
C ASN A 184 -7.92 -4.57 -11.17
N PHE A 185 -8.44 -5.27 -12.18
CA PHE A 185 -9.74 -5.02 -12.79
C PHE A 185 -10.68 -6.14 -12.39
N ALA A 186 -11.79 -5.80 -11.77
CA ALA A 186 -12.70 -6.83 -11.27
C ALA A 186 -14.16 -6.56 -11.64
N TYR A 187 -14.88 -7.67 -11.81
CA TYR A 187 -16.33 -7.75 -11.81
C TYR A 187 -16.75 -8.26 -10.44
N ASN A 188 -17.76 -7.61 -9.86
CA ASN A 188 -18.30 -7.97 -8.57
C ASN A 188 -19.79 -8.28 -8.70
N ALA A 189 -20.26 -9.30 -7.98
CA ALA A 189 -21.69 -9.56 -7.81
C ALA A 189 -21.93 -9.88 -6.34
N SER A 190 -22.90 -9.19 -5.75
CA SER A 190 -23.26 -9.37 -4.35
C SER A 190 -24.77 -9.65 -4.24
N PHE A 191 -25.08 -10.71 -3.54
CA PHE A 191 -26.46 -11.09 -3.20
C PHE A 191 -26.62 -11.01 -1.68
N PHE A 192 -27.66 -10.34 -1.22
CA PHE A 192 -27.98 -10.21 0.19
C PHE A 192 -29.45 -10.54 0.42
N HIS A 193 -29.73 -11.50 1.29
CA HIS A 193 -31.08 -11.91 1.61
C HIS A 193 -31.32 -11.96 3.13
N PRO A 194 -32.18 -11.09 3.67
CA PRO A 194 -32.61 -11.17 5.06
C PRO A 194 -33.66 -12.25 5.24
N PHE A 195 -33.45 -13.19 6.17
CA PHE A 195 -34.45 -14.19 6.55
C PHE A 195 -35.38 -13.66 7.62
N THR A 196 -34.83 -12.92 8.57
CA THR A 196 -35.55 -12.30 9.70
C THR A 196 -34.91 -10.93 10.00
N GLU A 197 -35.44 -10.25 11.01
CA GLU A 197 -34.87 -9.01 11.53
C GLU A 197 -33.43 -9.16 12.05
N ASP A 198 -33.07 -10.37 12.48
CA ASP A 198 -31.79 -10.66 13.13
C ASP A 198 -30.89 -11.58 12.31
N GLN A 199 -31.33 -12.05 11.15
CA GLN A 199 -30.61 -13.05 10.37
C GLN A 199 -30.62 -12.74 8.89
N ALA A 200 -29.44 -12.81 8.27
CA ALA A 200 -29.27 -12.60 6.83
C ALA A 200 -28.14 -13.48 6.27
N VAL A 201 -28.17 -13.70 4.97
CA VAL A 201 -27.06 -14.29 4.21
C VAL A 201 -26.56 -13.31 3.16
N ALA A 202 -25.24 -13.24 2.99
CA ALA A 202 -24.63 -12.57 1.84
C ALA A 202 -23.79 -13.57 1.04
N LEU A 203 -23.85 -13.47 -0.28
CA LEU A 203 -22.95 -14.15 -1.21
C LEU A 203 -22.26 -13.09 -2.05
N ASN A 204 -20.93 -13.08 -2.04
CA ASN A 204 -20.13 -12.17 -2.80
C ASN A 204 -19.25 -12.95 -3.77
N TRP A 205 -19.32 -12.61 -5.03
CA TRP A 205 -18.45 -13.13 -6.06
C TRP A 205 -17.64 -12.01 -6.68
N ARG A 206 -16.32 -12.21 -6.79
CA ARG A 206 -15.41 -11.30 -7.45
C ARG A 206 -14.57 -12.08 -8.45
N ALA A 207 -14.58 -11.65 -9.70
CA ALA A 207 -13.69 -12.16 -10.75
C ALA A 207 -12.78 -11.03 -11.22
N SER A 208 -11.48 -11.21 -11.14
CA SER A 208 -10.54 -10.15 -11.47
C SER A 208 -9.38 -10.62 -12.34
N TYR A 209 -8.83 -9.67 -13.09
CA TYR A 209 -7.54 -9.80 -13.75
C TYR A 209 -6.55 -8.84 -13.09
N VAL A 210 -5.46 -9.40 -12.58
CA VAL A 210 -4.41 -8.70 -11.86
C VAL A 210 -3.18 -8.62 -12.75
N PHE A 211 -2.83 -7.41 -13.18
CA PHE A 211 -1.55 -7.12 -13.82
C PHE A 211 -0.55 -6.75 -12.73
N ALA A 212 0.52 -7.48 -12.64
CA ALA A 212 1.52 -7.26 -11.61
C ALA A 212 2.86 -6.81 -12.21
N ASP A 213 3.62 -6.08 -11.41
CA ASP A 213 5.03 -5.81 -11.62
C ASP A 213 5.77 -6.16 -10.32
N PRO A 214 6.58 -7.23 -10.31
CA PRO A 214 7.01 -8.09 -11.45
C PRO A 214 5.88 -8.90 -12.10
N THR A 215 5.97 -9.07 -13.43
CA THR A 215 4.91 -9.65 -14.27
C THR A 215 4.57 -11.11 -13.95
N TYR A 216 5.48 -11.86 -13.34
CA TYR A 216 5.24 -13.26 -12.97
C TYR A 216 4.15 -13.44 -11.88
N PHE A 217 3.74 -12.37 -11.22
CA PHE A 217 2.56 -12.36 -10.34
C PHE A 217 1.24 -12.06 -11.06
N THR A 218 1.30 -11.80 -12.38
CA THR A 218 0.08 -11.54 -13.18
C THR A 218 -0.81 -12.78 -13.22
N ARG A 219 -2.09 -12.59 -12.88
CA ARG A 219 -3.02 -13.70 -12.66
C ARG A 219 -4.47 -13.31 -12.89
N THR A 220 -5.32 -14.31 -13.03
CA THR A 220 -6.76 -14.18 -12.85
C THR A 220 -7.13 -14.69 -11.45
N ASP A 221 -7.91 -13.92 -10.72
CA ASP A 221 -8.44 -14.31 -9.42
C ASP A 221 -9.96 -14.43 -9.49
N ASN A 222 -10.52 -15.50 -8.92
CA ASN A 222 -11.95 -15.66 -8.69
C ASN A 222 -12.15 -15.95 -7.20
N ASN A 223 -12.95 -15.14 -6.54
CA ASN A 223 -13.26 -15.29 -5.13
C ASN A 223 -14.78 -15.37 -4.93
N LEU A 224 -15.24 -16.36 -4.21
CA LEU A 224 -16.63 -16.52 -3.78
C LEU A 224 -16.66 -16.60 -2.26
N THR A 225 -17.39 -15.70 -1.62
CA THR A 225 -17.54 -15.66 -0.16
C THR A 225 -19.01 -15.72 0.21
N GLY A 226 -19.37 -16.64 1.08
CA GLY A 226 -20.68 -16.72 1.71
C GLY A 226 -20.58 -16.39 3.19
N THR A 227 -21.40 -15.45 3.66
CA THR A 227 -21.45 -15.01 5.04
C THR A 227 -22.88 -15.13 5.58
N TYR A 228 -23.02 -15.69 6.75
CA TYR A 228 -24.29 -15.72 7.49
C TYR A 228 -24.20 -14.77 8.67
N PHE A 229 -25.14 -13.84 8.77
CA PHE A 229 -25.18 -12.81 9.81
C PHE A 229 -26.25 -13.16 10.84
N VAL A 230 -25.89 -13.05 12.11
CA VAL A 230 -26.79 -13.22 13.24
C VAL A 230 -26.59 -12.08 14.22
N ASN A 231 -27.60 -11.25 14.41
CA ASN A 231 -27.62 -10.26 15.48
C ASN A 231 -28.03 -10.94 16.79
N LEU A 232 -27.10 -11.03 17.73
CA LEU A 232 -27.36 -11.56 19.07
C LEU A 232 -28.01 -10.51 19.96
N SER A 233 -27.77 -9.22 19.65
CA SER A 233 -28.41 -8.05 20.25
C SER A 233 -28.21 -6.85 19.33
N ASP A 234 -28.79 -5.68 19.69
CA ASP A 234 -28.60 -4.41 18.97
C ASP A 234 -27.13 -3.99 18.82
N LYS A 235 -26.23 -4.56 19.61
CA LYS A 235 -24.81 -4.18 19.65
C LYS A 235 -23.85 -5.31 19.34
N ILE A 236 -24.35 -6.54 19.27
CA ILE A 236 -23.50 -7.73 19.13
C ILE A 236 -23.98 -8.53 17.93
N SER A 237 -23.11 -8.76 16.98
CA SER A 237 -23.38 -9.60 15.81
C SER A 237 -22.32 -10.68 15.65
N LEU A 238 -22.75 -11.84 15.15
CA LEU A 238 -21.94 -13.00 14.82
C LEU A 238 -21.99 -13.21 13.30
N SER A 239 -20.84 -13.45 12.68
CA SER A 239 -20.74 -13.61 11.23
C SER A 239 -19.83 -14.80 10.85
N PRO A 240 -20.33 -16.04 10.89
CA PRO A 240 -19.61 -17.15 10.27
C PRO A 240 -19.57 -16.99 8.75
N PHE A 241 -18.44 -17.33 8.15
CA PHE A 241 -18.26 -17.25 6.71
C PHE A 241 -17.44 -18.41 6.15
N ALA A 242 -17.61 -18.63 4.85
CA ALA A 242 -16.79 -19.51 4.04
C ALA A 242 -16.40 -18.80 2.75
N SER A 243 -15.13 -18.90 2.38
CA SER A 243 -14.59 -18.31 1.16
C SER A 243 -13.82 -19.34 0.35
N TYR A 244 -13.96 -19.26 -0.98
CA TYR A 244 -13.18 -20.04 -1.94
C TYR A 244 -12.54 -19.07 -2.93
N ARG A 245 -11.22 -19.16 -3.08
CA ARG A 245 -10.45 -18.40 -4.05
C ARG A 245 -9.74 -19.33 -5.02
N LEU A 246 -9.78 -18.97 -6.31
CA LEU A 246 -9.08 -19.64 -7.39
C LEU A 246 -8.20 -18.60 -8.09
N ALA A 247 -6.87 -18.76 -8.00
CA ALA A 247 -5.90 -17.89 -8.65
C ALA A 247 -5.14 -18.66 -9.73
N TYR A 248 -5.15 -18.15 -10.96
CA TYR A 248 -4.43 -18.74 -12.09
C TYR A 248 -3.42 -17.75 -12.65
N TYR A 249 -2.13 -18.11 -12.58
CA TYR A 249 -1.01 -17.26 -13.03
C TYR A 249 -0.78 -17.43 -14.52
N THR A 250 -0.82 -16.33 -15.26
CA THR A 250 -0.90 -16.30 -16.73
C THR A 250 0.40 -15.92 -17.41
N ASP A 251 1.34 -15.26 -16.72
CA ASP A 251 2.56 -14.76 -17.34
C ASP A 251 3.76 -15.71 -17.14
N ALA A 252 4.46 -15.96 -18.26
CA ALA A 252 5.63 -16.82 -18.31
C ALA A 252 6.96 -16.04 -18.30
N SER A 253 6.92 -14.71 -18.50
CA SER A 253 8.01 -14.07 -19.22
C SER A 253 9.23 -13.72 -18.38
N THR A 254 9.18 -13.67 -17.05
CA THR A 254 10.29 -13.11 -16.28
C THR A 254 10.58 -13.76 -14.92
N ALA A 255 9.86 -14.82 -14.56
CA ALA A 255 10.20 -15.48 -13.30
C ALA A 255 11.59 -16.08 -13.37
N PRO A 256 12.46 -15.79 -12.39
CA PRO A 256 13.75 -16.43 -12.32
C PRO A 256 13.56 -17.96 -12.34
N ALA A 257 14.37 -18.63 -13.11
CA ALA A 257 14.38 -20.09 -13.13
C ALA A 257 14.82 -20.58 -11.76
N THR A 258 13.88 -21.09 -10.99
CA THR A 258 14.13 -21.66 -9.67
C THR A 258 14.31 -23.17 -9.78
N ALA A 259 15.01 -23.74 -8.82
CA ALA A 259 15.24 -25.19 -8.75
C ALA A 259 13.89 -25.93 -8.71
N ASP A 260 13.66 -26.81 -9.68
CA ASP A 260 12.47 -27.67 -9.74
C ASP A 260 12.74 -28.96 -8.96
N TYR A 261 11.88 -29.26 -8.00
CA TYR A 261 11.97 -30.45 -7.16
C TYR A 261 10.78 -31.36 -7.42
N ASN A 262 11.02 -32.66 -7.52
CA ASN A 262 9.94 -33.64 -7.56
C ASN A 262 9.27 -33.79 -6.19
N ASN A 263 8.18 -34.58 -6.14
CA ASN A 263 7.43 -34.86 -4.89
C ASN A 263 8.27 -35.56 -3.79
N GLN A 264 9.50 -35.95 -4.11
CA GLN A 264 10.45 -36.60 -3.20
C GLN A 264 11.57 -35.64 -2.75
N GLY A 265 11.48 -34.34 -3.12
CA GLY A 265 12.48 -33.32 -2.79
C GLY A 265 13.78 -33.41 -3.60
N GLN A 266 13.79 -34.15 -4.72
CA GLN A 266 14.97 -34.27 -5.59
C GLN A 266 14.93 -33.18 -6.66
N LEU A 267 16.04 -32.52 -6.90
CA LEU A 267 16.22 -31.54 -7.97
C LEU A 267 16.02 -32.17 -9.33
N THR A 268 15.01 -31.76 -10.07
CA THR A 268 14.67 -32.27 -11.40
C THR A 268 15.08 -31.33 -12.53
N GLY A 269 15.41 -30.10 -12.22
CA GLY A 269 15.76 -29.07 -13.19
C GLY A 269 15.54 -27.67 -12.70
N THR A 270 15.37 -26.73 -13.62
CA THR A 270 14.95 -25.36 -13.36
C THR A 270 13.61 -25.11 -14.03
N ALA A 271 12.64 -24.59 -13.29
CA ALA A 271 11.31 -24.26 -13.80
C ALA A 271 10.86 -22.89 -13.31
N ASN A 272 9.99 -22.26 -14.12
CA ASN A 272 9.25 -21.10 -13.68
C ASN A 272 8.09 -21.55 -12.78
N GLY A 273 8.22 -21.35 -11.46
CA GLY A 273 7.25 -21.84 -10.48
C GLY A 273 5.91 -21.09 -10.47
N PHE A 274 5.84 -19.95 -11.16
CA PHE A 274 4.60 -19.16 -11.23
C PHE A 274 3.81 -19.45 -12.51
N TYR A 275 4.45 -19.79 -13.61
CA TYR A 275 3.77 -19.97 -14.89
C TYR A 275 2.80 -21.15 -14.87
N ARG A 276 1.53 -20.89 -15.23
CA ARG A 276 0.41 -21.84 -15.19
C ARG A 276 0.13 -22.42 -13.81
N ARG A 277 0.62 -21.79 -12.78
CA ARG A 277 0.28 -22.16 -11.41
C ARG A 277 -1.19 -21.88 -11.15
N LEU A 278 -1.85 -22.83 -10.51
CA LEU A 278 -3.23 -22.72 -10.03
C LEU A 278 -3.23 -22.87 -8.51
N ASP A 279 -3.68 -21.85 -7.81
CA ASP A 279 -3.85 -21.89 -6.37
C ASP A 279 -5.34 -21.95 -6.04
N GLN A 280 -5.72 -22.89 -5.16
CA GLN A 280 -7.07 -23.03 -4.63
C GLN A 280 -7.01 -22.81 -3.13
N GLN A 281 -7.68 -21.77 -2.66
CA GLN A 281 -7.68 -21.43 -1.24
C GLN A 281 -9.11 -21.54 -0.69
N TYR A 282 -9.22 -22.19 0.44
CA TYR A 282 -10.45 -22.36 1.22
C TYR A 282 -10.26 -21.66 2.55
N THR A 283 -11.18 -20.79 2.92
CA THR A 283 -11.16 -20.12 4.22
C THR A 283 -12.50 -20.32 4.90
N LEU A 284 -12.46 -20.76 6.15
CA LEU A 284 -13.62 -20.84 7.03
C LEU A 284 -13.34 -19.93 8.22
N GLY A 285 -14.30 -19.13 8.61
CA GLY A 285 -14.09 -18.23 9.72
C GLY A 285 -15.37 -17.84 10.44
N ILE A 286 -15.17 -17.17 11.55
CA ILE A 286 -16.23 -16.62 12.38
C ILE A 286 -15.77 -15.28 12.94
N GLY A 287 -16.59 -14.25 12.78
CA GLY A 287 -16.41 -12.93 13.36
C GLY A 287 -17.44 -12.67 14.45
N LEU A 288 -17.02 -12.06 15.54
CA LEU A 288 -17.89 -11.53 16.59
C LEU A 288 -17.63 -10.01 16.65
N ASN A 289 -18.65 -9.22 16.37
CA ASN A 289 -18.54 -7.77 16.32
C ASN A 289 -19.36 -7.11 17.43
N PHE A 290 -18.80 -6.08 18.04
CA PHE A 290 -19.39 -5.26 19.10
C PHE A 290 -19.47 -3.82 18.64
N GLN A 291 -20.66 -3.28 18.43
CA GLN A 291 -20.89 -1.87 18.09
C GLN A 291 -20.90 -1.04 19.38
N LEU A 292 -19.85 -0.25 19.61
CA LEU A 292 -19.70 0.55 20.81
C LEU A 292 -20.40 1.91 20.66
N SER A 293 -20.28 2.53 19.47
CA SER A 293 -21.02 3.73 19.04
C SER A 293 -21.35 3.62 17.56
N PRO A 294 -22.13 4.54 16.97
CA PRO A 294 -22.36 4.55 15.52
C PRO A 294 -21.08 4.58 14.69
N GLU A 295 -20.02 5.17 15.21
CA GLU A 295 -18.73 5.37 14.53
C GLU A 295 -17.69 4.34 14.94
N LEU A 296 -17.83 3.67 16.11
CA LEU A 296 -16.80 2.81 16.69
C LEU A 296 -17.30 1.40 16.89
N SER A 297 -16.58 0.44 16.32
CA SER A 297 -16.79 -1.00 16.55
C SER A 297 -15.49 -1.67 16.96
N THR A 298 -15.63 -2.81 17.64
CA THR A 298 -14.52 -3.72 17.93
C THR A 298 -14.97 -5.15 17.68
N GLY A 299 -14.05 -6.06 17.42
CA GLY A 299 -14.40 -7.43 17.10
C GLY A 299 -13.33 -8.43 17.44
N LEU A 300 -13.74 -9.70 17.42
CA LEU A 300 -12.87 -10.86 17.49
C LEU A 300 -13.08 -11.68 16.22
N ASN A 301 -12.01 -12.21 15.68
CA ASN A 301 -12.05 -13.05 14.49
C ASN A 301 -11.25 -14.32 14.70
N PHE A 302 -11.75 -15.40 14.09
CA PHE A 302 -11.09 -16.69 14.07
C PHE A 302 -11.27 -17.29 12.68
N ASN A 303 -10.17 -17.64 12.01
CA ASN A 303 -10.19 -18.13 10.65
C ASN A 303 -9.25 -19.33 10.50
N TYR A 304 -9.66 -20.28 9.69
CA TYR A 304 -8.84 -21.38 9.21
C TYR A 304 -8.75 -21.28 7.69
N SER A 305 -7.55 -21.21 7.16
CA SER A 305 -7.30 -21.16 5.72
C SER A 305 -6.44 -22.35 5.29
N LYS A 306 -6.79 -22.93 4.16
CA LYS A 306 -5.99 -23.94 3.47
C LYS A 306 -5.84 -23.55 2.01
N SER A 307 -4.61 -23.57 1.51
CA SER A 307 -4.28 -23.38 0.11
C SER A 307 -3.66 -24.65 -0.46
N ASP A 308 -4.14 -25.07 -1.62
CA ASP A 308 -3.56 -26.13 -2.43
C ASP A 308 -3.09 -25.52 -3.76
N SER A 309 -1.81 -25.72 -4.12
CA SER A 309 -1.18 -25.14 -5.29
C SER A 309 -0.63 -26.20 -6.23
N THR A 310 -0.73 -25.94 -7.55
CA THR A 310 -0.04 -26.74 -8.56
C THR A 310 1.40 -26.31 -8.77
N SER A 311 1.96 -25.46 -7.91
CA SER A 311 3.35 -25.01 -7.99
C SER A 311 4.31 -26.20 -7.97
N ARG A 312 5.28 -26.17 -8.88
CA ARG A 312 6.38 -27.15 -8.91
C ARG A 312 7.50 -26.80 -7.92
N ILE A 313 7.50 -25.57 -7.42
CA ILE A 313 8.45 -25.14 -6.39
C ILE A 313 7.93 -25.64 -5.06
N ALA A 314 8.73 -26.42 -4.35
CA ALA A 314 8.47 -26.77 -2.98
C ALA A 314 8.26 -25.48 -2.16
N GLU A 315 7.27 -25.50 -1.28
CA GLU A 315 6.99 -24.39 -0.33
C GLU A 315 6.25 -23.17 -0.89
N THR A 316 5.87 -23.14 -2.17
CA THR A 316 5.14 -22.01 -2.74
C THR A 316 3.67 -22.35 -2.95
N GLY A 317 2.79 -21.68 -2.22
CA GLY A 317 1.34 -21.70 -2.45
C GLY A 317 0.55 -22.80 -1.72
N ASP A 318 1.16 -23.88 -1.24
CA ASP A 318 0.51 -24.88 -0.39
C ASP A 318 0.71 -24.52 1.09
N PHE A 319 -0.35 -24.24 1.80
CA PHE A 319 -0.23 -23.94 3.24
C PHE A 319 -1.54 -24.21 3.99
N THR A 320 -1.43 -24.31 5.30
CA THR A 320 -2.55 -24.17 6.23
C THR A 320 -2.24 -23.08 7.23
N ASN A 321 -3.21 -22.24 7.55
CA ASN A 321 -3.03 -21.17 8.52
C ASN A 321 -4.27 -21.08 9.42
N LEU A 322 -4.04 -20.92 10.70
CA LEU A 322 -5.02 -20.58 11.70
C LEU A 322 -4.76 -19.15 12.16
N THR A 323 -5.79 -18.32 12.09
CA THR A 323 -5.72 -16.93 12.50
C THR A 323 -6.70 -16.69 13.63
N ALA A 324 -6.25 -16.08 14.70
CA ALA A 324 -7.09 -15.58 15.77
C ALA A 324 -6.73 -14.13 16.06
N GLY A 325 -7.70 -13.25 16.12
CA GLY A 325 -7.40 -11.84 16.27
C GLY A 325 -8.49 -11.00 16.88
N ALA A 326 -8.11 -9.76 17.17
CA ALA A 326 -9.00 -8.70 17.60
C ALA A 326 -8.79 -7.47 16.73
N ASN A 327 -9.86 -6.77 16.45
CA ASN A 327 -9.82 -5.53 15.69
C ASN A 327 -10.67 -4.45 16.33
N TRP A 328 -10.35 -3.22 16.05
CA TRP A 328 -11.23 -2.08 16.23
C TRP A 328 -11.27 -1.26 14.95
N SER A 329 -12.40 -0.65 14.69
CA SER A 329 -12.65 0.18 13.52
C SER A 329 -13.41 1.43 13.92
N MET A 330 -12.95 2.57 13.43
CA MET A 330 -13.60 3.85 13.59
C MET A 330 -13.94 4.39 12.21
N THR A 331 -15.23 4.65 11.96
CA THR A 331 -15.72 5.10 10.66
C THR A 331 -16.53 6.36 10.82
N TYR A 332 -16.09 7.43 10.17
CA TYR A 332 -16.86 8.66 10.02
C TYR A 332 -17.46 8.75 8.62
N LYS A 333 -18.76 9.04 8.58
CA LYS A 333 -19.52 9.24 7.34
C LYS A 333 -20.09 10.64 7.34
N PHE A 334 -19.78 11.39 6.30
CA PHE A 334 -20.28 12.75 6.08
C PHE A 334 -21.40 12.69 5.03
N SER A 335 -22.57 13.22 5.34
CA SER A 335 -23.71 13.24 4.41
C SER A 335 -23.80 14.58 3.66
N ASP A 336 -24.51 14.60 2.51
CA ASP A 336 -24.71 15.83 1.74
C ASP A 336 -25.39 16.95 2.52
N LYS A 337 -26.17 16.63 3.54
CA LYS A 337 -26.88 17.61 4.38
C LYS A 337 -25.97 18.34 5.36
N GLU A 338 -24.81 17.77 5.65
CA GLU A 338 -23.79 18.36 6.53
C GLU A 338 -22.84 19.30 5.77
N PHE A 339 -22.95 19.35 4.46
CA PHE A 339 -22.12 20.21 3.62
C PHE A 339 -22.74 21.61 3.47
N VAL A 340 -22.60 22.41 4.49
CA VAL A 340 -22.82 23.85 4.38
C VAL A 340 -21.62 24.46 3.65
N VAL A 341 -21.86 25.30 2.65
CA VAL A 341 -20.76 26.04 2.01
C VAL A 341 -20.18 26.98 3.07
N PRO A 342 -18.91 26.81 3.48
CA PRO A 342 -18.35 27.66 4.53
C PRO A 342 -18.38 29.14 4.08
N GLN A 343 -18.72 30.02 5.00
CA GLN A 343 -18.52 31.45 4.78
C GLN A 343 -17.00 31.74 4.78
N PRO A 344 -16.54 32.78 4.08
CA PRO A 344 -15.11 33.12 4.08
C PRO A 344 -14.48 33.25 5.47
N SER A 345 -15.24 33.71 6.45
CA SER A 345 -14.82 33.78 7.85
C SER A 345 -14.59 32.44 8.52
N ASP A 346 -15.20 31.35 8.01
CA ASP A 346 -15.12 30.02 8.59
C ASP A 346 -13.81 29.29 8.19
N CYS A 347 -13.05 29.90 7.30
CA CYS A 347 -11.75 29.38 6.86
C CYS A 347 -10.58 29.86 7.74
N LEU A 348 -10.83 30.69 8.75
CA LEU A 348 -9.80 31.22 9.65
C LEU A 348 -9.45 30.20 10.73
N GLY A 349 -8.18 30.22 11.18
CA GLY A 349 -7.76 29.41 12.31
C GLY A 349 -6.83 28.25 11.96
N PRO A 350 -6.59 27.37 12.94
CA PRO A 350 -5.69 26.25 12.78
C PRO A 350 -6.29 25.15 11.90
N TYR A 351 -5.40 24.43 11.22
CA TYR A 351 -5.76 23.26 10.44
C TYR A 351 -4.62 22.25 10.37
N VAL A 352 -4.94 21.01 10.02
CA VAL A 352 -3.96 19.99 9.70
C VAL A 352 -4.28 19.42 8.34
N ARG A 353 -3.31 19.45 7.43
CA ARG A 353 -3.39 18.83 6.12
C ARG A 353 -2.54 17.57 6.09
N THR A 354 -3.07 16.53 5.47
CA THR A 354 -2.37 15.27 5.19
C THR A 354 -2.48 14.97 3.72
N ASP A 355 -1.35 14.78 3.06
CA ASP A 355 -1.25 14.57 1.62
C ASP A 355 -0.59 13.24 1.32
N LEU A 356 -1.10 12.56 0.31
CA LEU A 356 -0.56 11.32 -0.19
C LEU A 356 -0.51 11.35 -1.71
N GLY A 357 0.55 10.82 -2.30
CA GLY A 357 0.65 10.80 -3.76
C GLY A 357 1.89 10.12 -4.30
N PHE A 358 2.06 10.28 -5.60
CA PHE A 358 3.20 9.74 -6.34
C PHE A 358 4.31 10.78 -6.45
N GLY A 359 5.55 10.32 -6.27
CA GLY A 359 6.74 11.15 -6.39
C GLY A 359 7.66 10.67 -7.51
N PHE A 360 8.20 11.63 -8.24
CA PHE A 360 9.15 11.41 -9.33
C PHE A 360 10.38 12.26 -9.05
N VAL A 361 11.53 11.64 -8.88
CA VAL A 361 12.79 12.34 -8.75
C VAL A 361 13.40 12.49 -10.13
N ASN A 362 13.76 13.71 -10.50
CA ASN A 362 14.52 13.95 -11.72
C ASN A 362 15.88 13.25 -11.59
N ASN A 363 16.45 12.81 -12.71
CA ASN A 363 17.75 12.16 -12.69
C ASN A 363 18.75 13.00 -11.89
N LEU A 364 19.33 12.40 -10.86
CA LEU A 364 20.40 13.02 -10.10
C LEU A 364 21.65 13.00 -10.97
N ALA A 365 22.07 14.15 -11.46
CA ALA A 365 23.26 14.27 -12.31
C ALA A 365 24.36 15.04 -11.58
N SER A 366 25.57 14.50 -11.53
CA SER A 366 26.75 15.23 -11.08
C SER A 366 27.38 15.95 -12.28
N SER A 367 27.71 17.23 -12.11
CA SER A 367 28.39 18.04 -13.15
C SER A 367 29.87 17.70 -13.28
N GLN A 368 30.41 16.91 -12.38
CA GLN A 368 31.85 16.57 -12.37
C GLN A 368 32.03 15.09 -12.72
N ASN A 369 33.11 14.82 -13.48
CA ASN A 369 33.59 13.48 -13.65
C ASN A 369 34.09 12.96 -12.29
N LEU A 370 33.68 11.77 -11.94
CA LEU A 370 34.02 11.16 -10.65
C LEU A 370 35.29 10.34 -10.79
N SER A 371 36.18 10.44 -9.79
CA SER A 371 37.39 9.61 -9.69
C SER A 371 37.63 9.26 -8.21
N GLY A 372 37.96 8.03 -7.93
CA GLY A 372 38.07 7.52 -6.56
C GLY A 372 36.75 6.98 -6.06
N SER A 373 36.22 7.44 -4.93
CA SER A 373 34.89 7.06 -4.46
C SER A 373 33.82 7.71 -5.30
N VAL A 374 33.12 6.94 -6.14
CA VAL A 374 32.07 7.42 -7.07
C VAL A 374 30.72 7.50 -6.37
N LEU A 375 30.38 6.48 -5.63
CA LEU A 375 29.16 6.33 -4.83
C LEU A 375 29.53 5.57 -3.54
N PRO A 376 28.66 5.53 -2.53
CA PRO A 376 28.90 4.71 -1.36
C PRO A 376 29.27 3.27 -1.73
N GLY A 377 30.45 2.81 -1.27
CA GLY A 377 30.96 1.45 -1.55
C GLY A 377 31.40 1.19 -3.00
N ILE A 378 31.45 2.21 -3.85
CA ILE A 378 31.82 2.09 -5.26
C ILE A 378 32.96 3.05 -5.58
N THR A 379 34.09 2.51 -6.03
CA THR A 379 35.27 3.25 -6.45
C THR A 379 35.46 3.14 -7.97
N GLY A 380 36.15 4.11 -8.58
CA GLY A 380 36.45 4.06 -10.01
C GLY A 380 36.59 5.41 -10.67
N THR A 381 36.45 5.43 -11.99
CA THR A 381 36.39 6.66 -12.80
C THR A 381 35.11 6.63 -13.63
N PHE A 382 34.31 7.68 -13.53
CA PHE A 382 33.03 7.74 -14.19
C PHE A 382 32.77 9.14 -14.76
N SER A 383 32.39 9.20 -16.03
CA SER A 383 32.13 10.43 -16.77
C SER A 383 30.63 10.65 -16.91
N ASN A 384 30.18 11.88 -16.68
CA ASN A 384 28.79 12.32 -16.77
C ASN A 384 27.82 11.43 -15.97
N PRO A 385 28.09 11.17 -14.68
CA PRO A 385 27.26 10.28 -13.88
C PRO A 385 25.88 10.86 -13.66
N SER A 386 24.85 10.05 -13.89
CA SER A 386 23.49 10.37 -13.46
C SER A 386 22.74 9.12 -13.00
N ILE A 387 21.99 9.25 -11.92
CA ILE A 387 21.16 8.19 -11.38
C ILE A 387 19.71 8.45 -11.76
N SER A 388 19.08 7.51 -12.47
CA SER A 388 17.65 7.50 -12.73
C SER A 388 16.93 6.73 -11.64
N MET A 389 15.67 7.08 -11.39
CA MET A 389 14.85 6.53 -10.33
C MET A 389 13.47 6.14 -10.83
N ASN A 390 12.94 5.11 -10.24
CA ASN A 390 11.56 4.69 -10.45
C ASN A 390 10.59 5.68 -9.77
N PRO A 391 9.35 5.78 -10.27
CA PRO A 391 8.29 6.47 -9.55
C PRO A 391 8.17 5.93 -8.12
N GLY A 392 7.90 6.83 -7.19
CA GLY A 392 7.82 6.51 -5.78
C GLY A 392 6.57 7.06 -5.12
N VAL A 393 6.55 7.04 -3.81
CA VAL A 393 5.43 7.50 -2.98
C VAL A 393 5.84 8.67 -2.11
N ARG A 394 4.95 9.63 -1.97
CA ARG A 394 5.12 10.76 -1.07
C ARG A 394 3.95 10.86 -0.11
N PHE A 395 4.27 11.04 1.16
CA PHE A 395 3.33 11.33 2.23
C PHE A 395 3.80 12.57 2.99
N ASP A 396 2.91 13.55 3.20
CA ASP A 396 3.19 14.77 3.96
C ASP A 396 2.12 15.00 5.03
N VAL A 397 2.52 15.57 6.15
CA VAL A 397 1.64 16.14 7.18
C VAL A 397 2.02 17.60 7.36
N ALA A 398 1.03 18.48 7.34
CA ALA A 398 1.24 19.91 7.38
C ALA A 398 0.25 20.60 8.34
N PRO A 399 0.55 20.71 9.65
CA PRO A 399 -0.16 21.64 10.50
C PRO A 399 0.03 23.08 10.03
N GLY A 400 -1.04 23.86 10.04
CA GLY A 400 -1.03 25.21 9.54
C GLY A 400 -2.02 26.13 10.25
N TYR A 401 -1.98 27.40 9.87
CA TYR A 401 -2.86 28.43 10.37
C TYR A 401 -3.28 29.38 9.24
N ASN A 402 -4.57 29.60 9.08
CA ASN A 402 -5.14 30.56 8.16
C ASN A 402 -5.29 31.92 8.83
N PHE A 403 -4.52 32.90 8.39
CA PHE A 403 -4.58 34.27 8.90
C PHE A 403 -5.78 35.03 8.33
N ASN A 404 -6.12 34.75 7.08
CA ASN A 404 -7.26 35.30 6.37
C ASN A 404 -7.65 34.37 5.20
N ASP A 405 -8.64 34.74 4.41
CA ASP A 405 -9.18 33.91 3.33
C ASP A 405 -8.19 33.58 2.22
N TRP A 406 -7.14 34.37 2.07
CA TRP A 406 -6.15 34.22 0.99
C TRP A 406 -4.75 33.83 1.47
N LEU A 407 -4.42 34.01 2.76
CA LEU A 407 -3.08 33.74 3.28
C LEU A 407 -3.13 32.79 4.48
N GLY A 408 -2.31 31.77 4.43
CA GLY A 408 -2.00 30.87 5.55
C GLY A 408 -0.50 30.58 5.64
N ALA A 409 -0.10 29.99 6.75
CA ALA A 409 1.22 29.43 6.93
C ALA A 409 1.12 27.97 7.38
N GLU A 410 2.06 27.16 6.94
CA GLU A 410 2.15 25.73 7.25
C GLU A 410 3.57 25.36 7.65
N PHE A 411 3.68 24.38 8.54
CA PHE A 411 4.91 23.64 8.73
C PHE A 411 4.68 22.21 8.20
N SER A 412 5.33 21.84 7.10
CA SER A 412 5.16 20.52 6.50
C SER A 412 6.35 19.63 6.80
N ALA A 413 6.06 18.39 7.20
CA ALA A 413 7.02 17.31 7.28
C ALA A 413 6.49 16.11 6.48
N GLY A 414 7.37 15.41 5.79
CA GLY A 414 6.94 14.31 4.95
C GLY A 414 8.02 13.29 4.64
N ILE A 415 7.65 12.30 3.86
CA ILE A 415 8.54 11.25 3.37
C ILE A 415 8.29 11.09 1.88
N LEU A 416 9.35 11.12 1.09
CA LEU A 416 9.35 10.73 -0.32
C LEU A 416 10.33 9.57 -0.49
N TYR A 417 9.83 8.46 -1.03
CA TYR A 417 10.57 7.23 -1.24
C TYR A 417 10.54 6.84 -2.72
N ASN A 418 11.72 6.62 -3.32
CA ASN A 418 11.90 6.18 -4.69
C ASN A 418 12.90 5.03 -4.77
N GLY A 419 12.61 4.01 -5.58
CA GLY A 419 13.58 2.99 -5.96
C GLY A 419 14.60 3.53 -6.96
N LEU A 420 15.84 3.04 -6.90
CA LEU A 420 16.84 3.30 -7.94
C LEU A 420 16.53 2.47 -9.17
N ASP A 421 16.93 2.97 -10.34
CA ASP A 421 16.72 2.30 -11.63
C ASP A 421 18.07 2.04 -12.34
N HIS A 422 18.75 3.10 -12.80
CA HIS A 422 20.02 2.96 -13.53
C HIS A 422 21.03 4.02 -13.11
N LEU A 423 22.32 3.64 -13.16
CA LEU A 423 23.44 4.57 -13.20
C LEU A 423 23.84 4.78 -14.66
N ASN A 424 23.58 5.96 -15.18
CA ASN A 424 23.91 6.38 -16.54
C ASN A 424 25.23 7.14 -16.57
N GLY A 425 25.97 6.99 -17.64
CA GLY A 425 27.30 7.54 -17.86
C GLY A 425 28.25 6.46 -18.38
N SER A 426 29.55 6.76 -18.43
CA SER A 426 30.54 5.81 -18.93
C SER A 426 31.78 5.78 -18.05
N GLY A 427 32.31 4.59 -17.81
CA GLY A 427 33.49 4.43 -16.98
C GLY A 427 33.76 3.02 -16.52
N SER A 428 34.63 2.91 -15.52
CA SER A 428 34.98 1.63 -14.88
C SER A 428 34.76 1.76 -13.38
N LEU A 429 33.99 0.86 -12.82
CA LEU A 429 33.58 0.81 -11.43
C LEU A 429 34.13 -0.44 -10.74
N THR A 430 34.67 -0.30 -9.56
CA THR A 430 35.09 -1.40 -8.68
C THR A 430 34.26 -1.30 -7.40
N MET A 431 33.63 -2.38 -6.99
CA MET A 431 32.76 -2.43 -5.83
C MET A 431 33.49 -3.04 -4.65
N ASP A 432 33.18 -2.58 -3.45
CA ASP A 432 33.71 -3.18 -2.22
C ASP A 432 33.35 -4.67 -2.16
N GLY A 433 34.36 -5.51 -2.02
CA GLY A 433 34.20 -6.98 -2.02
C GLY A 433 34.33 -7.65 -3.40
N SER A 434 34.37 -6.91 -4.52
CA SER A 434 34.59 -7.47 -5.85
C SER A 434 35.90 -6.97 -6.44
N PRO A 435 36.91 -7.83 -6.71
CA PRO A 435 38.20 -7.40 -7.27
C PRO A 435 38.13 -7.08 -8.78
N THR A 436 37.04 -7.39 -9.45
CA THR A 436 36.89 -7.20 -10.91
C THR A 436 36.17 -5.91 -11.21
N PRO A 437 36.77 -4.95 -11.95
CA PRO A 437 36.07 -3.75 -12.36
C PRO A 437 34.98 -4.06 -13.38
N VAL A 438 33.85 -3.39 -13.23
CA VAL A 438 32.72 -3.44 -14.15
C VAL A 438 32.80 -2.22 -15.08
N SER A 439 32.84 -2.48 -16.38
CA SER A 439 32.79 -1.42 -17.39
C SER A 439 31.34 -1.04 -17.68
N VAL A 440 31.04 0.25 -17.58
CA VAL A 440 29.72 0.82 -17.89
C VAL A 440 29.85 1.61 -19.20
N GLY A 441 29.04 1.22 -20.18
CA GLY A 441 28.96 1.90 -21.48
C GLY A 441 27.77 2.86 -21.55
N ASP A 442 27.50 3.42 -22.72
CA ASP A 442 26.47 4.45 -22.96
C ASP A 442 25.03 4.04 -22.59
N GLY A 443 24.76 2.75 -22.39
CA GLY A 443 23.45 2.24 -21.96
C GLY A 443 23.23 2.28 -20.43
N GLY A 444 24.24 2.69 -19.67
CA GLY A 444 24.17 2.66 -18.20
C GLY A 444 24.25 1.24 -17.62
N ILE A 445 24.11 1.14 -16.31
CA ILE A 445 24.06 -0.11 -15.55
C ILE A 445 22.90 -0.06 -14.55
N SER A 446 22.18 -1.16 -14.40
CA SER A 446 21.07 -1.24 -13.45
C SER A 446 21.55 -1.03 -12.03
N LEU A 447 20.77 -0.26 -11.26
CA LEU A 447 20.96 -0.04 -9.84
C LEU A 447 19.79 -0.58 -9.07
N THR A 448 20.06 -1.29 -7.99
CA THR A 448 19.04 -1.64 -7.00
C THR A 448 19.37 -0.90 -5.72
N GLY A 449 18.35 -0.30 -5.12
CA GLY A 449 18.51 0.50 -3.91
C GLY A 449 17.36 1.47 -3.73
N ARG A 450 17.54 2.43 -2.83
CA ARG A 450 16.51 3.42 -2.51
C ARG A 450 17.06 4.83 -2.37
N TYR A 451 16.21 5.77 -2.65
CA TYR A 451 16.41 7.17 -2.34
C TYR A 451 15.27 7.66 -1.46
N LEU A 452 15.58 8.03 -0.24
CA LEU A 452 14.65 8.53 0.75
C LEU A 452 14.89 10.03 0.95
N GLN A 453 13.82 10.82 0.94
CA GLN A 453 13.84 12.24 1.28
C GLN A 453 12.83 12.50 2.40
N VAL A 454 13.26 13.21 3.42
CA VAL A 454 12.41 13.62 4.55
C VAL A 454 12.49 15.15 4.68
N PRO A 455 11.66 15.91 3.93
CA PRO A 455 11.62 17.35 4.03
C PRO A 455 10.92 17.80 5.32
N ALA A 456 11.41 18.92 5.88
CA ALA A 456 10.79 19.68 6.96
C ALA A 456 10.84 21.17 6.58
N LEU A 457 9.69 21.73 6.22
CA LEU A 457 9.59 23.04 5.56
C LEU A 457 8.55 23.93 6.21
N ALA A 458 8.89 25.21 6.36
CA ALA A 458 7.92 26.26 6.66
C ALA A 458 7.44 26.90 5.35
N SER A 459 6.13 26.95 5.15
CA SER A 459 5.51 27.37 3.89
C SER A 459 4.49 28.47 4.08
N ALA A 460 4.44 29.42 3.16
CA ALA A 460 3.32 30.33 2.96
C ALA A 460 2.34 29.70 1.94
N VAL A 461 1.06 29.79 2.23
CA VAL A 461 -0.02 29.28 1.38
C VAL A 461 -0.90 30.43 0.95
N PHE A 462 -0.97 30.65 -0.35
CA PHE A 462 -1.78 31.70 -0.98
C PHE A 462 -2.98 31.03 -1.66
N ARG A 463 -4.18 31.35 -1.21
CA ARG A 463 -5.45 30.87 -1.78
C ARG A 463 -6.10 31.98 -2.58
N TRP A 464 -6.69 31.60 -3.71
CA TRP A 464 -7.44 32.57 -4.49
C TRP A 464 -8.77 32.87 -3.79
N PRO A 465 -9.06 34.13 -3.44
CA PRO A 465 -10.32 34.48 -2.80
C PRO A 465 -11.48 34.28 -3.77
N GLY A 466 -12.53 33.62 -3.34
CA GLY A 466 -13.72 33.38 -4.16
C GLY A 466 -14.82 32.74 -3.35
N GLN A 467 -16.07 32.91 -3.80
CA GLN A 467 -17.26 32.35 -3.15
C GLN A 467 -17.56 30.89 -3.57
N GLY A 468 -16.72 30.29 -4.43
CA GLY A 468 -16.91 28.92 -4.89
C GLY A 468 -16.30 27.88 -3.94
N ARG A 469 -16.78 26.65 -4.02
CA ARG A 469 -16.22 25.49 -3.30
C ARG A 469 -14.78 25.14 -3.75
N TRP A 470 -14.40 25.52 -4.95
CA TRP A 470 -13.08 25.29 -5.52
C TRP A 470 -12.21 26.52 -5.33
N LYS A 471 -11.11 26.36 -4.60
CA LYS A 471 -10.15 27.44 -4.36
C LYS A 471 -8.79 27.05 -4.87
N PRO A 472 -8.31 27.62 -5.97
CA PRO A 472 -6.94 27.46 -6.39
C PRO A 472 -6.00 27.98 -5.29
N PHE A 473 -4.86 27.34 -5.12
CA PHE A 473 -3.83 27.79 -4.20
C PHE A 473 -2.43 27.59 -4.73
N LEU A 474 -1.51 28.38 -4.20
CA LEU A 474 -0.09 28.31 -4.40
C LEU A 474 0.58 28.24 -3.04
N SER A 475 1.54 27.36 -2.87
CA SER A 475 2.38 27.29 -1.67
C SER A 475 3.85 27.43 -2.03
N THR A 476 4.60 28.13 -1.18
CA THR A 476 6.05 28.21 -1.28
C THR A 476 6.65 28.01 0.10
N GLY A 477 7.66 27.15 0.19
CA GLY A 477 8.26 26.77 1.47
C GLY A 477 9.76 26.66 1.40
N PHE A 478 10.40 26.90 2.54
CA PHE A 478 11.84 26.77 2.74
C PHE A 478 12.09 26.05 4.06
N GLY A 479 13.19 25.32 4.12
CA GLY A 479 13.62 24.58 5.29
C GLY A 479 14.77 23.65 4.97
N PHE A 480 14.69 22.45 5.49
CA PHE A 480 15.73 21.45 5.33
C PHE A 480 15.10 20.11 4.91
N ALA A 481 15.91 19.29 4.28
CA ALA A 481 15.56 17.90 4.02
C ALA A 481 16.72 16.98 4.42
N TYR A 482 16.37 15.93 5.14
CA TYR A 482 17.23 14.77 5.26
C TYR A 482 17.07 13.94 4.00
N SER A 483 18.18 13.55 3.38
CA SER A 483 18.17 12.67 2.22
C SER A 483 19.14 11.51 2.42
N GLN A 484 18.73 10.33 1.96
CA GLN A 484 19.48 9.09 2.11
C GLN A 484 19.50 8.37 0.76
N LEU A 485 20.69 8.10 0.25
CA LEU A 485 20.92 7.27 -0.91
C LEU A 485 21.54 5.96 -0.46
N GLN A 486 20.85 4.85 -0.69
CA GLN A 486 21.33 3.51 -0.39
C GLN A 486 21.41 2.70 -1.70
N ILE A 487 22.54 2.06 -1.93
CA ILE A 487 22.79 1.22 -3.09
C ILE A 487 23.05 -0.19 -2.60
N ASN A 488 22.25 -1.14 -3.04
CA ASN A 488 22.33 -2.53 -2.65
C ASN A 488 23.02 -3.37 -3.72
N GLN A 489 22.82 -3.00 -5.01
CA GLN A 489 23.38 -3.77 -6.12
C GLN A 489 23.68 -2.87 -7.33
N VAL A 490 24.75 -3.20 -8.06
CA VAL A 490 25.14 -2.56 -9.33
C VAL A 490 25.33 -3.65 -10.39
N GLY A 491 24.46 -3.65 -11.39
CA GLY A 491 24.40 -4.75 -12.36
C GLY A 491 24.08 -6.07 -11.68
N THR A 492 25.00 -7.01 -11.76
CA THR A 492 24.89 -8.34 -11.11
C THR A 492 25.70 -8.46 -9.80
N VAL A 493 26.35 -7.38 -9.35
CA VAL A 493 27.24 -7.39 -8.19
C VAL A 493 26.54 -6.72 -7.02
N GLN A 494 26.41 -7.45 -5.92
CA GLN A 494 25.93 -6.92 -4.67
C GLN A 494 27.00 -6.02 -4.03
N THR A 495 26.57 -4.88 -3.51
CA THR A 495 27.42 -3.99 -2.70
C THR A 495 27.15 -4.28 -1.23
N SER A 496 28.15 -4.04 -0.36
CA SER A 496 27.93 -4.08 1.08
C SER A 496 27.11 -2.87 1.50
N ASP A 497 25.78 -2.95 1.51
CA ASP A 497 24.78 -1.97 1.96
C ASP A 497 25.34 -0.57 2.33
N GLN A 498 25.92 0.10 1.33
CA GLN A 498 26.54 1.39 1.55
C GLN A 498 25.49 2.49 1.48
N MET A 499 25.46 3.31 2.49
CA MET A 499 24.47 4.34 2.67
C MET A 499 25.14 5.70 2.82
N ALA A 500 24.75 6.66 1.99
CA ALA A 500 25.09 8.07 2.18
C ALA A 500 23.88 8.82 2.71
N GLN A 501 24.10 9.66 3.71
CA GLN A 501 23.08 10.45 4.37
C GLN A 501 23.51 11.91 4.39
N GLN A 502 22.56 12.81 4.09
CA GLN A 502 22.84 14.24 4.09
C GLN A 502 21.66 15.03 4.62
N PHE A 503 21.96 16.08 5.35
CA PHE A 503 21.02 17.10 5.78
C PHE A 503 21.30 18.38 5.00
N SER A 504 20.39 18.81 4.13
CA SER A 504 20.62 19.91 3.20
C SER A 504 19.49 20.94 3.22
N PRO A 505 19.77 22.21 2.88
CA PRO A 505 18.71 23.18 2.66
C PRO A 505 17.76 22.71 1.56
N ALA A 506 16.47 22.97 1.75
CA ALA A 506 15.44 22.57 0.81
C ALA A 506 14.41 23.69 0.60
N PHE A 507 13.84 23.71 -0.60
CA PHE A 507 12.72 24.56 -0.94
C PHE A 507 11.61 23.76 -1.61
N GLN A 508 10.39 24.25 -1.52
CA GLN A 508 9.24 23.64 -2.16
C GLN A 508 8.35 24.70 -2.79
N ILE A 509 7.81 24.37 -3.96
CA ILE A 509 6.74 25.12 -4.59
C ILE A 509 5.61 24.15 -4.84
N GLY A 510 4.40 24.49 -4.42
CA GLY A 510 3.20 23.69 -4.62
C GLY A 510 2.10 24.51 -5.25
N SER A 511 1.29 23.91 -6.11
CA SER A 511 0.08 24.51 -6.65
C SER A 511 -1.02 23.47 -6.77
N GLY A 512 -2.26 23.87 -6.57
CA GLY A 512 -3.37 22.95 -6.60
C GLY A 512 -4.71 23.60 -6.40
N PHE A 513 -5.69 22.78 -6.10
CA PHE A 513 -7.06 23.18 -5.84
C PHE A 513 -7.52 22.59 -4.51
N LEU A 514 -8.08 23.43 -3.67
CA LEU A 514 -8.84 23.03 -2.49
C LEU A 514 -10.31 22.91 -2.89
N TRP A 515 -10.92 21.82 -2.51
CA TRP A 515 -12.36 21.63 -2.63
C TRP A 515 -12.97 21.60 -1.24
N GLN A 516 -13.70 22.67 -0.90
CA GLN A 516 -14.38 22.79 0.38
C GLN A 516 -15.60 21.89 0.43
N VAL A 517 -15.54 20.89 1.27
CA VAL A 517 -16.55 19.86 1.43
C VAL A 517 -17.48 20.19 2.58
N SER A 518 -16.92 20.65 3.71
CA SER A 518 -17.67 21.11 4.87
C SER A 518 -16.97 22.31 5.53
N GLU A 519 -17.53 22.80 6.62
CA GLU A 519 -16.90 23.84 7.45
C GLU A 519 -15.55 23.37 8.03
N MET A 520 -15.40 22.07 8.27
CA MET A 520 -14.20 21.49 8.90
C MET A 520 -13.28 20.76 7.93
N VAL A 521 -13.76 20.36 6.74
CA VAL A 521 -13.02 19.45 5.86
C VAL A 521 -12.93 19.99 4.45
N ASP A 522 -11.71 20.04 3.93
CA ASP A 522 -11.42 20.27 2.51
C ASP A 522 -10.66 19.08 1.94
N PHE A 523 -10.87 18.81 0.66
CA PHE A 523 -9.95 18.02 -0.13
C PHE A 523 -9.01 18.91 -0.90
N ASP A 524 -7.82 18.42 -1.15
CA ASP A 524 -6.93 19.08 -2.10
C ASP A 524 -6.38 18.09 -3.13
N LEU A 525 -6.12 18.62 -4.31
CA LEU A 525 -5.34 17.99 -5.34
C LEU A 525 -4.20 18.95 -5.68
N MET A 526 -2.97 18.50 -5.50
CA MET A 526 -1.83 19.38 -5.69
C MET A 526 -0.67 18.74 -6.43
N TYR A 527 0.08 19.58 -7.07
CA TYR A 527 1.41 19.31 -7.59
C TYR A 527 2.44 20.02 -6.69
N LYS A 528 3.50 19.31 -6.30
CA LYS A 528 4.63 19.85 -5.54
C LYS A 528 5.93 19.61 -6.26
N LEU A 529 6.76 20.62 -6.33
CA LEU A 529 8.16 20.57 -6.70
C LEU A 529 9.01 20.78 -5.45
N LEU A 530 9.80 19.78 -5.06
CA LEU A 530 10.76 19.85 -3.96
C LEU A 530 12.17 19.94 -4.56
N GLY A 531 12.96 20.89 -4.11
CA GLY A 531 14.38 21.02 -4.43
C GLY A 531 15.24 20.88 -3.18
N ILE A 532 16.19 19.96 -3.18
CA ILE A 532 17.22 19.81 -2.14
C ILE A 532 18.53 20.36 -2.71
N VAL A 533 19.12 21.33 -2.04
CA VAL A 533 20.28 22.08 -2.53
C VAL A 533 21.57 21.42 -2.10
N ASN A 534 22.43 21.14 -3.06
CA ASN A 534 23.77 20.58 -2.88
C ASN A 534 23.81 19.36 -1.93
N PRO A 535 22.98 18.32 -2.15
CA PRO A 535 23.14 17.11 -1.38
C PRO A 535 24.48 16.43 -1.76
N ASP A 536 25.17 15.91 -0.76
CA ASP A 536 26.47 15.25 -0.92
C ASP A 536 26.33 13.76 -0.58
N TYR A 537 26.54 12.90 -1.57
CA TYR A 537 26.51 11.45 -1.43
C TYR A 537 27.91 10.88 -1.75
N SER A 538 28.86 11.15 -0.89
CA SER A 538 30.29 10.91 -1.11
C SER A 538 30.86 11.87 -2.18
N SER A 539 31.39 11.36 -3.27
CA SER A 539 31.86 12.22 -4.39
C SER A 539 30.74 12.58 -5.37
N PHE A 540 29.57 11.95 -5.26
CA PHE A 540 28.43 12.24 -6.11
C PHE A 540 27.63 13.42 -5.55
N GLN A 541 27.80 14.57 -6.18
CA GLN A 541 27.22 15.84 -5.74
C GLN A 541 26.31 16.43 -6.82
N PRO A 542 25.02 16.09 -6.85
CA PRO A 542 24.08 16.81 -7.70
C PRO A 542 23.88 18.21 -7.14
N GLY A 543 23.95 19.24 -8.01
CA GLY A 543 23.81 20.62 -7.57
C GLY A 543 22.46 20.91 -6.91
N VAL A 544 21.37 20.40 -7.49
CA VAL A 544 20.01 20.41 -6.90
C VAL A 544 19.33 19.09 -7.23
N ALA A 545 18.85 18.39 -6.22
CA ALA A 545 17.99 17.24 -6.40
C ALA A 545 16.53 17.71 -6.48
N LEU A 546 15.93 17.63 -7.67
CA LEU A 546 14.54 18.01 -7.91
C LEU A 546 13.62 16.80 -7.88
N SER A 547 12.53 16.92 -7.12
CA SER A 547 11.51 15.91 -7.00
C SER A 547 10.14 16.52 -7.26
N ASN A 548 9.37 15.88 -8.13
CA ASN A 548 8.01 16.24 -8.49
C ASN A 548 7.04 15.30 -7.82
N SER A 549 5.89 15.78 -7.39
CA SER A 549 4.84 14.90 -6.87
C SER A 549 3.45 15.41 -7.19
N PHE A 550 2.55 14.46 -7.46
CA PHE A 550 1.11 14.69 -7.53
C PHE A 550 0.49 14.07 -6.29
N GLN A 551 -0.22 14.86 -5.52
CA GLN A 551 -0.76 14.45 -4.23
C GLN A 551 -2.25 14.78 -4.15
N PHE A 552 -2.95 13.91 -3.45
CA PHE A 552 -4.30 14.13 -2.97
C PHE A 552 -4.22 14.29 -1.45
N GLY A 553 -4.94 15.26 -0.92
CA GLY A 553 -4.90 15.59 0.50
C GLY A 553 -6.27 15.79 1.11
N ILE A 554 -6.26 15.72 2.44
CA ILE A 554 -7.38 16.07 3.31
C ILE A 554 -6.88 17.15 4.26
N ASN A 555 -7.61 18.24 4.31
CA ASN A 555 -7.37 19.35 5.21
C ASN A 555 -8.50 19.42 6.25
N ILE A 556 -8.17 19.29 7.52
CA ILE A 556 -9.12 19.36 8.64
C ILE A 556 -8.87 20.66 9.38
N ARG A 557 -9.90 21.49 9.49
CA ARG A 557 -9.92 22.77 10.22
C ARG A 557 -10.49 22.59 11.62
N PHE A 558 -10.00 23.37 12.57
CA PHE A 558 -10.41 23.31 13.97
C PHE A 558 -11.02 24.61 14.44
#